data_53327934224db661984664788420c509
#
_entry.id   53327934224db661984664788420c509
#
_cell.length_a   1.000
_cell.length_b   1.000
_cell.length_c   1.000
_cell.angle_alpha   90.00
_cell.angle_beta   90.00
_cell.angle_gamma   90.00
#
_symmetry.space_group_name_H-M   'P 1'
#
loop_
_entity.id
_entity.type
_entity.pdbx_description
1 polymer ?
#
loop_
_entity_poly.entity_id
_entity_poly.type
_entity_poly.pdbx_seq_one_letter_code
_entity_poly.pdbx_strand_id
1 'polypeptide(L)'
;MDKLQIQGGVPLEGEIRISGAKNAALPILAGALLADGPVTVSNVPHLQDVTTMIELLGRMGVDVTIGERMHVEVDPTTLRECYAPYELVKTMRASILVLGPLVARFGRADVSLPGGCAIGARPVNIHVAGLQAMGADINIEGGYIRARASRLKGAHLVLETVTVTGTENLMMAAALADGETVIENAAREPEVVDLANFVNAMGGRIRGAGTDRIVVEGVERLGGTRYDVLPDRIESGTYLVAGAITSGHVRIKNTRPDHLDAVLAKLREAGASVGAGDHWVEIDMRGRRPKSVDIRTAPYPAFPTDMQAQFAALDTIADGVGTIVETIFENRFMHMLEMRRLGAEIRLEGNTAIIRGVPKLVAAPVMATDLRASASLVLAGLVAEGRTDIERIYHIDRGYETIEEKLAQLGAQIRRVPG
;
A
#
# COMPACT_ATOMS: atom_id res chain seq x y z
N MET A 1 -5.46 16.94 18.02
CA MET A 1 -5.46 15.96 16.91
C MET A 1 -6.60 14.99 17.15
N ASP A 2 -7.27 14.55 16.10
CA ASP A 2 -8.35 13.55 16.26
C ASP A 2 -7.82 12.22 16.80
N LYS A 3 -8.69 11.48 17.46
CA LYS A 3 -8.47 10.12 17.92
C LYS A 3 -9.67 9.22 17.60
N LEU A 4 -9.47 7.91 17.54
CA LEU A 4 -10.54 6.95 17.47
C LEU A 4 -10.89 6.42 18.87
N GLN A 5 -12.18 6.34 19.17
CA GLN A 5 -12.72 5.68 20.35
C GLN A 5 -13.47 4.43 19.92
N ILE A 6 -13.11 3.29 20.50
CA ILE A 6 -13.69 1.99 20.17
C ILE A 6 -14.22 1.34 21.45
N GLN A 7 -15.50 0.98 21.47
CA GLN A 7 -16.07 0.11 22.48
C GLN A 7 -16.05 -1.32 21.93
N GLY A 8 -15.22 -2.16 22.51
CA GLY A 8 -15.06 -3.54 22.08
C GLY A 8 -16.18 -4.48 22.50
N GLY A 9 -16.16 -5.70 21.94
CA GLY A 9 -17.05 -6.80 22.34
C GLY A 9 -18.27 -7.03 21.46
N VAL A 10 -18.37 -6.35 20.30
CA VAL A 10 -19.48 -6.55 19.35
C VAL A 10 -18.97 -7.36 18.15
N PRO A 11 -19.57 -8.55 17.85
CA PRO A 11 -19.31 -9.26 16.60
C PRO A 11 -19.70 -8.41 15.40
N LEU A 12 -18.82 -8.34 14.38
CA LEU A 12 -19.12 -7.61 13.16
C LEU A 12 -19.99 -8.43 12.23
N GLU A 13 -21.05 -7.81 11.70
CA GLU A 13 -21.95 -8.43 10.74
C GLU A 13 -22.33 -7.45 9.65
N GLY A 14 -22.33 -7.90 8.39
CA GLY A 14 -22.80 -7.09 7.28
C GLY A 14 -21.87 -7.09 6.09
N GLU A 15 -22.03 -6.06 5.27
CA GLU A 15 -21.38 -5.95 3.98
C GLU A 15 -20.83 -4.53 3.79
N ILE A 16 -19.60 -4.45 3.24
CA ILE A 16 -18.98 -3.17 2.86
C ILE A 16 -18.38 -3.24 1.47
N ARG A 17 -18.14 -2.06 0.89
CA ARG A 17 -17.43 -1.88 -0.37
C ARG A 17 -15.97 -1.49 -0.11
N ILE A 18 -15.05 -2.14 -0.82
CA ILE A 18 -13.62 -1.84 -0.77
C ILE A 18 -13.29 -0.67 -1.69
N SER A 19 -12.43 0.21 -1.23
CA SER A 19 -11.90 1.35 -1.99
C SER A 19 -10.81 0.94 -2.96
N GLY A 20 -10.44 1.85 -3.86
CA GLY A 20 -9.28 1.67 -4.73
C GLY A 20 -7.98 1.51 -3.95
N ALA A 21 -7.04 0.77 -4.54
CA ALA A 21 -5.76 0.49 -3.89
C ALA A 21 -4.86 1.71 -3.83
N LYS A 22 -4.47 2.11 -2.61
CA LYS A 22 -3.49 3.16 -2.39
C LYS A 22 -2.20 2.92 -3.17
N ASN A 23 -1.67 1.69 -3.05
CA ASN A 23 -0.38 1.32 -3.63
C ASN A 23 -0.42 1.18 -5.15
N ALA A 24 -1.60 1.23 -5.78
CA ALA A 24 -1.80 1.34 -7.22
C ALA A 24 -2.09 2.79 -7.64
N ALA A 25 -2.91 3.52 -6.89
CA ALA A 25 -3.26 4.90 -7.21
C ALA A 25 -2.04 5.82 -7.26
N LEU A 26 -1.10 5.69 -6.32
CA LEU A 26 0.09 6.53 -6.27
C LEU A 26 1.00 6.37 -7.49
N PRO A 27 1.42 5.16 -7.91
CA PRO A 27 2.21 5.00 -9.14
C PRO A 27 1.43 5.37 -10.40
N ILE A 28 0.12 5.14 -10.48
CA ILE A 28 -0.72 5.53 -11.62
C ILE A 28 -0.79 7.06 -11.75
N LEU A 29 -0.97 7.79 -10.65
CA LEU A 29 -0.95 9.26 -10.66
C LEU A 29 0.43 9.80 -11.07
N ALA A 30 1.52 9.20 -10.59
CA ALA A 30 2.87 9.55 -11.05
C ALA A 30 3.08 9.19 -12.53
N GLY A 31 2.59 8.04 -12.96
CA GLY A 31 2.65 7.55 -14.34
C GLY A 31 1.87 8.41 -15.34
N ALA A 32 0.84 9.14 -14.86
CA ALA A 32 0.12 10.11 -15.70
C ALA A 32 1.05 11.18 -16.29
N LEU A 33 2.19 11.49 -15.64
CA LEU A 33 3.21 12.39 -16.17
C LEU A 33 3.81 11.94 -17.50
N LEU A 34 3.69 10.66 -17.86
CA LEU A 34 4.19 10.11 -19.12
C LEU A 34 3.32 10.49 -20.34
N ALA A 35 2.05 10.85 -20.12
CA ALA A 35 1.09 11.11 -21.18
C ALA A 35 1.28 12.48 -21.85
N ASP A 36 1.00 12.58 -23.14
CA ASP A 36 1.00 13.83 -23.90
C ASP A 36 -0.39 14.49 -24.00
N GLY A 37 -1.33 14.03 -23.16
CA GLY A 37 -2.68 14.56 -23.05
C GLY A 37 -3.31 14.20 -21.70
N PRO A 38 -4.53 14.70 -21.39
CA PRO A 38 -5.20 14.48 -20.13
C PRO A 38 -5.45 13.00 -19.84
N VAL A 39 -5.26 12.63 -18.57
CA VAL A 39 -5.50 11.29 -18.04
C VAL A 39 -6.58 11.38 -16.97
N THR A 40 -7.60 10.52 -17.06
CA THR A 40 -8.65 10.43 -16.06
C THR A 40 -8.51 9.11 -15.29
N VAL A 41 -8.32 9.20 -13.99
CA VAL A 41 -8.18 8.04 -13.08
C VAL A 41 -9.39 7.97 -12.18
N SER A 42 -10.11 6.84 -12.22
CA SER A 42 -11.29 6.55 -11.38
C SER A 42 -10.95 5.58 -10.26
N ASN A 43 -11.87 5.42 -9.31
CA ASN A 43 -11.69 4.56 -8.12
C ASN A 43 -10.45 4.93 -7.31
N VAL A 44 -10.07 6.20 -7.30
CA VAL A 44 -8.96 6.71 -6.49
C VAL A 44 -9.40 6.80 -5.02
N PRO A 45 -8.68 6.21 -4.05
CA PRO A 45 -9.10 6.28 -2.66
C PRO A 45 -8.85 7.67 -2.06
N HIS A 46 -9.75 8.12 -1.18
CA HIS A 46 -9.58 9.38 -0.46
C HIS A 46 -8.65 9.21 0.75
N LEU A 47 -7.36 9.28 0.51
CA LEU A 47 -6.30 9.07 1.49
C LEU A 47 -5.35 10.24 1.55
N GLN A 48 -4.75 10.49 2.71
CA GLN A 48 -3.76 11.57 2.88
C GLN A 48 -2.58 11.44 1.90
N ASP A 49 -2.09 10.21 1.64
CA ASP A 49 -0.98 10.02 0.69
C ASP A 49 -1.40 10.35 -0.75
N VAL A 50 -2.65 10.09 -1.14
CA VAL A 50 -3.19 10.49 -2.46
C VAL A 50 -3.27 12.00 -2.57
N THR A 51 -3.78 12.68 -1.53
CA THR A 51 -3.81 14.15 -1.46
C THR A 51 -2.40 14.73 -1.60
N THR A 52 -1.41 14.15 -0.92
CA THR A 52 -0.01 14.57 -1.01
C THR A 52 0.56 14.36 -2.44
N MET A 53 0.21 13.28 -3.13
CA MET A 53 0.62 13.08 -4.53
C MET A 53 -0.01 14.12 -5.44
N ILE A 54 -1.29 14.42 -5.27
CA ILE A 54 -1.99 15.46 -6.04
C ILE A 54 -1.35 16.83 -5.78
N GLU A 55 -1.03 17.15 -4.52
CA GLU A 55 -0.32 18.38 -4.17
C GLU A 55 1.07 18.45 -4.82
N LEU A 56 1.80 17.33 -4.84
CA LEU A 56 3.11 17.24 -5.50
C LEU A 56 3.00 17.54 -7.00
N LEU A 57 2.04 16.94 -7.69
CA LEU A 57 1.78 17.20 -9.11
C LEU A 57 1.42 18.67 -9.33
N GLY A 58 0.54 19.23 -8.50
CA GLY A 58 0.17 20.65 -8.56
C GLY A 58 1.37 21.60 -8.33
N ARG A 59 2.28 21.27 -7.40
CA ARG A 59 3.52 22.02 -7.16
C ARG A 59 4.45 22.02 -8.39
N MET A 60 4.44 20.96 -9.17
CA MET A 60 5.16 20.90 -10.44
C MET A 60 4.45 21.65 -11.57
N GLY A 61 3.29 22.24 -11.32
CA GLY A 61 2.50 23.00 -12.29
C GLY A 61 1.57 22.14 -13.14
N VAL A 62 1.32 20.90 -12.74
CA VAL A 62 0.36 20.02 -13.39
C VAL A 62 -1.05 20.41 -12.96
N ASP A 63 -1.95 20.63 -13.90
CA ASP A 63 -3.36 20.85 -13.61
C ASP A 63 -4.01 19.53 -13.19
N VAL A 64 -4.54 19.51 -11.98
CA VAL A 64 -5.23 18.34 -11.40
C VAL A 64 -6.63 18.74 -10.95
N THR A 65 -7.64 18.07 -11.47
CA THR A 65 -9.05 18.29 -11.11
C THR A 65 -9.60 17.05 -10.42
N ILE A 66 -10.20 17.26 -9.25
CA ILE A 66 -10.88 16.20 -8.50
C ILE A 66 -12.37 16.34 -8.75
N GLY A 67 -12.96 15.35 -9.41
CA GLY A 67 -14.39 15.27 -9.69
C GLY A 67 -15.15 14.47 -8.63
N GLU A 68 -16.44 14.26 -8.90
CA GLU A 68 -17.31 13.43 -8.04
C GLU A 68 -16.76 11.99 -7.95
N ARG A 69 -17.01 11.32 -6.80
CA ARG A 69 -16.64 9.92 -6.53
C ARG A 69 -15.12 9.65 -6.68
N MET A 70 -14.28 10.62 -6.33
CA MET A 70 -12.83 10.48 -6.39
C MET A 70 -12.32 10.04 -7.77
N HIS A 71 -12.79 10.72 -8.81
CA HIS A 71 -12.22 10.71 -10.17
C HIS A 71 -11.24 11.87 -10.24
N VAL A 72 -10.04 11.58 -10.63
CA VAL A 72 -8.96 12.55 -10.71
C VAL A 72 -8.56 12.70 -12.18
N GLU A 73 -8.66 13.92 -12.71
CA GLU A 73 -8.13 14.27 -14.02
C GLU A 73 -6.80 14.96 -13.85
N VAL A 74 -5.79 14.48 -14.58
CA VAL A 74 -4.42 15.00 -14.55
C VAL A 74 -4.07 15.44 -15.97
N ASP A 75 -3.74 16.71 -16.16
CA ASP A 75 -3.21 17.22 -17.42
C ASP A 75 -1.70 17.47 -17.33
N PRO A 76 -0.86 16.50 -17.70
CA PRO A 76 0.58 16.63 -17.59
C PRO A 76 1.20 17.54 -18.66
N THR A 77 0.40 18.04 -19.62
CA THR A 77 0.89 19.00 -20.63
C THR A 77 1.14 20.38 -20.03
N THR A 78 0.56 20.67 -18.86
CA THR A 78 0.70 21.93 -18.13
C THR A 78 1.91 21.98 -17.22
N LEU A 79 2.66 20.86 -17.06
CA LEU A 79 3.85 20.78 -16.19
C LEU A 79 4.84 21.91 -16.49
N ARG A 80 5.31 22.59 -15.43
CA ARG A 80 6.23 23.73 -15.49
C ARG A 80 7.61 23.41 -14.92
N GLU A 81 7.66 22.61 -13.85
CA GLU A 81 8.88 22.33 -13.11
C GLU A 81 9.05 20.82 -12.84
N CYS A 82 10.23 20.29 -13.18
CA CYS A 82 10.58 18.89 -12.89
C CYS A 82 11.25 18.80 -11.51
N TYR A 83 10.58 19.32 -10.47
CA TYR A 83 11.13 19.48 -9.13
C TYR A 83 10.16 18.95 -8.05
N ALA A 84 10.63 17.99 -7.26
CA ALA A 84 9.89 17.43 -6.14
C ALA A 84 10.54 17.84 -4.80
N PRO A 85 9.96 18.80 -4.06
CA PRO A 85 10.57 19.42 -2.88
C PRO A 85 10.59 18.49 -1.65
N TYR A 86 11.59 18.65 -0.80
CA TYR A 86 11.76 17.91 0.44
C TYR A 86 10.52 17.91 1.32
N GLU A 87 9.81 19.05 1.42
CA GLU A 87 8.63 19.21 2.29
C GLU A 87 7.51 18.21 1.99
N LEU A 88 7.32 17.84 0.72
CA LEU A 88 6.33 16.84 0.30
C LEU A 88 6.91 15.43 0.29
N VAL A 89 8.15 15.27 -0.21
CA VAL A 89 8.80 13.95 -0.31
C VAL A 89 9.04 13.33 1.07
N LYS A 90 9.39 14.12 2.09
CA LYS A 90 9.60 13.62 3.46
C LYS A 90 8.35 13.01 4.09
N THR A 91 7.17 13.45 3.69
CA THR A 91 5.89 12.97 4.23
C THR A 91 5.38 11.72 3.55
N MET A 92 5.77 11.51 2.28
CA MET A 92 5.32 10.39 1.45
C MET A 92 6.46 9.86 0.58
N ARG A 93 7.03 8.72 0.97
CA ARG A 93 8.15 8.10 0.22
C ARG A 93 7.82 7.75 -1.23
N ALA A 94 6.55 7.45 -1.53
CA ALA A 94 6.10 7.17 -2.90
C ALA A 94 6.31 8.35 -3.86
N SER A 95 6.62 9.54 -3.36
CA SER A 95 7.01 10.72 -4.16
C SER A 95 8.23 10.45 -5.06
N ILE A 96 9.08 9.47 -4.72
CA ILE A 96 10.19 9.02 -5.58
C ILE A 96 9.71 8.51 -6.96
N LEU A 97 8.46 8.08 -7.07
CA LEU A 97 7.87 7.53 -8.30
C LEU A 97 7.74 8.57 -9.43
N VAL A 98 7.84 9.86 -9.14
CA VAL A 98 7.87 10.88 -10.19
C VAL A 98 9.22 10.95 -10.91
N LEU A 99 10.29 10.38 -10.34
CA LEU A 99 11.64 10.44 -10.89
C LEU A 99 11.73 9.83 -12.30
N GLY A 100 11.26 8.58 -12.47
CA GLY A 100 11.29 7.88 -13.75
C GLY A 100 10.49 8.60 -14.84
N PRO A 101 9.22 8.92 -14.63
CA PRO A 101 8.40 9.67 -15.59
C PRO A 101 8.99 11.03 -15.98
N LEU A 102 9.51 11.80 -15.01
CA LEU A 102 10.10 13.11 -15.29
C LEU A 102 11.34 12.99 -16.19
N VAL A 103 12.26 12.07 -15.87
CA VAL A 103 13.46 11.86 -16.69
C VAL A 103 13.09 11.32 -18.07
N ALA A 104 12.17 10.35 -18.13
CA ALA A 104 11.78 9.71 -19.39
C ALA A 104 11.13 10.67 -20.38
N ARG A 105 10.23 11.54 -19.90
CA ARG A 105 9.47 12.44 -20.77
C ARG A 105 10.11 13.81 -20.94
N PHE A 106 10.66 14.37 -19.86
CA PHE A 106 11.16 15.76 -19.86
C PHE A 106 12.69 15.85 -19.84
N GLY A 107 13.39 14.73 -19.80
CA GLY A 107 14.86 14.67 -19.83
C GLY A 107 15.54 15.20 -18.56
N ARG A 108 14.79 15.55 -17.52
CA ARG A 108 15.32 16.08 -16.26
C ARG A 108 14.41 15.80 -15.08
N ALA A 109 14.99 15.62 -13.92
CA ALA A 109 14.28 15.58 -12.64
C ALA A 109 15.20 16.00 -11.49
N ASP A 110 14.68 16.81 -10.59
CA ASP A 110 15.32 17.16 -9.31
C ASP A 110 14.36 16.72 -8.19
N VAL A 111 14.60 15.54 -7.62
CA VAL A 111 13.71 14.90 -6.64
C VAL A 111 14.43 14.78 -5.31
N SER A 112 13.83 15.30 -4.24
CA SER A 112 14.40 15.15 -2.91
C SER A 112 14.56 13.69 -2.54
N LEU A 113 15.63 13.36 -1.83
CA LEU A 113 15.74 12.06 -1.16
C LEU A 113 14.62 11.91 -0.14
N PRO A 114 13.95 10.77 -0.12
CA PRO A 114 12.95 10.51 0.92
C PRO A 114 13.64 10.43 2.29
N GLY A 115 12.99 10.97 3.33
CA GLY A 115 13.47 10.88 4.70
C GLY A 115 13.55 9.43 5.20
N GLY A 116 14.07 9.23 6.40
CA GLY A 116 14.12 7.95 7.08
C GLY A 116 12.71 7.33 7.24
N CYS A 117 12.66 6.01 7.41
CA CYS A 117 11.42 5.28 7.65
C CYS A 117 11.48 4.52 8.96
N ALA A 118 10.44 4.62 9.79
CA ALA A 118 10.38 3.96 11.08
C ALA A 118 10.38 2.41 11.00
N ILE A 119 9.97 1.86 9.84
CA ILE A 119 9.85 0.41 9.64
C ILE A 119 11.08 -0.26 9.02
N GLY A 120 12.09 0.50 8.60
CA GLY A 120 13.34 -0.04 8.05
C GLY A 120 13.94 0.78 6.91
N ALA A 121 15.14 0.37 6.49
CA ALA A 121 15.87 1.00 5.40
C ALA A 121 15.18 0.75 4.04
N ARG A 122 15.05 1.81 3.26
CA ARG A 122 14.50 1.75 1.90
C ARG A 122 15.41 2.55 0.97
N PRO A 123 16.52 1.98 0.54
CA PRO A 123 17.50 2.67 -0.26
C PRO A 123 16.92 3.06 -1.63
N VAL A 124 17.34 4.22 -2.15
CA VAL A 124 16.96 4.70 -3.48
C VAL A 124 17.99 4.30 -4.56
N ASN A 125 19.05 3.58 -4.16
CA ASN A 125 20.14 3.18 -5.04
C ASN A 125 19.66 2.35 -6.24
N ILE A 126 18.64 1.51 -6.08
CA ILE A 126 18.08 0.70 -7.19
C ILE A 126 17.46 1.61 -8.27
N HIS A 127 16.74 2.66 -7.87
CA HIS A 127 16.19 3.65 -8.81
C HIS A 127 17.31 4.38 -9.56
N VAL A 128 18.32 4.83 -8.83
CA VAL A 128 19.46 5.57 -9.40
C VAL A 128 20.28 4.68 -10.33
N ALA A 129 20.68 3.49 -9.88
CA ALA A 129 21.48 2.56 -10.67
C ALA A 129 20.75 2.11 -11.95
N GLY A 130 19.45 1.83 -11.86
CA GLY A 130 18.64 1.47 -13.01
C GLY A 130 18.56 2.60 -14.06
N LEU A 131 18.29 3.83 -13.63
CA LEU A 131 18.25 4.99 -14.54
C LEU A 131 19.63 5.30 -15.13
N GLN A 132 20.72 5.14 -14.38
CA GLN A 132 22.08 5.30 -14.90
C GLN A 132 22.41 4.24 -15.96
N ALA A 133 21.99 2.96 -15.72
CA ALA A 133 22.13 1.90 -16.72
C ALA A 133 21.35 2.20 -18.01
N MET A 134 20.26 2.96 -17.91
CA MET A 134 19.47 3.47 -19.04
C MET A 134 20.05 4.76 -19.66
N GLY A 135 21.22 5.22 -19.20
CA GLY A 135 21.94 6.35 -19.78
C GLY A 135 21.64 7.72 -19.14
N ALA A 136 20.99 7.76 -17.98
CA ALA A 136 20.82 9.01 -17.26
C ALA A 136 22.14 9.43 -16.55
N ASP A 137 22.47 10.70 -16.62
CA ASP A 137 23.48 11.32 -15.76
C ASP A 137 22.82 11.73 -14.45
N ILE A 138 23.27 11.14 -13.33
CA ILE A 138 22.65 11.33 -12.03
C ILE A 138 23.69 11.73 -11.00
N ASN A 139 23.44 12.86 -10.34
CA ASN A 139 24.19 13.34 -9.19
C ASN A 139 23.27 13.44 -7.96
N ILE A 140 23.80 13.11 -6.80
CA ILE A 140 23.12 13.34 -5.50
C ILE A 140 23.82 14.49 -4.82
N GLU A 141 23.13 15.62 -4.70
CA GLU A 141 23.71 16.85 -4.16
C GLU A 141 22.65 17.59 -3.33
N GLY A 142 23.03 18.07 -2.16
CA GLY A 142 22.17 18.83 -1.27
C GLY A 142 20.89 18.08 -0.83
N GLY A 143 20.94 16.73 -0.79
CA GLY A 143 19.77 15.90 -0.47
C GLY A 143 18.81 15.67 -1.63
N TYR A 144 19.20 16.02 -2.87
CA TYR A 144 18.41 15.82 -4.07
C TYR A 144 19.08 14.86 -5.06
N ILE A 145 18.26 14.01 -5.66
CA ILE A 145 18.63 13.24 -6.87
C ILE A 145 18.43 14.16 -8.06
N ARG A 146 19.51 14.53 -8.72
CA ARG A 146 19.48 15.34 -9.94
C ARG A 146 19.78 14.47 -11.13
N ALA A 147 18.77 14.17 -11.91
CA ALA A 147 18.86 13.30 -13.08
C ALA A 147 18.68 14.08 -14.39
N ARG A 148 19.50 13.76 -15.39
CA ARG A 148 19.46 14.34 -16.73
C ARG A 148 19.66 13.26 -17.77
N ALA A 149 18.89 13.32 -18.87
CA ALA A 149 19.04 12.46 -20.03
C ALA A 149 18.48 13.15 -21.27
N SER A 150 19.12 13.04 -22.42
CA SER A 150 18.50 13.50 -23.69
C SER A 150 17.32 12.61 -24.07
N ARG A 151 17.50 11.30 -24.00
CA ARG A 151 16.51 10.23 -24.07
C ARG A 151 17.10 9.00 -23.38
N LEU A 152 16.31 8.34 -22.55
CA LEU A 152 16.74 7.07 -21.96
C LEU A 152 16.85 5.99 -23.04
N LYS A 153 17.72 5.03 -22.81
CA LYS A 153 17.95 3.88 -23.71
C LYS A 153 17.49 2.60 -23.05
N GLY A 154 17.00 1.67 -23.86
CA GLY A 154 16.71 0.32 -23.41
C GLY A 154 17.92 -0.33 -22.76
N ALA A 155 17.70 -1.09 -21.70
CA ALA A 155 18.74 -1.75 -20.91
C ALA A 155 18.27 -3.07 -20.32
N HIS A 156 19.23 -3.92 -19.97
CA HIS A 156 18.98 -5.13 -19.18
C HIS A 156 19.25 -4.82 -17.71
N LEU A 157 18.21 -4.77 -16.91
CA LEU A 157 18.25 -4.40 -15.49
C LEU A 157 17.99 -5.64 -14.63
N VAL A 158 18.94 -6.01 -13.81
CA VAL A 158 18.79 -7.09 -12.80
C VAL A 158 18.72 -6.43 -11.43
N LEU A 159 17.55 -6.53 -10.78
CA LEU A 159 17.37 -5.92 -9.46
C LEU A 159 18.00 -6.81 -8.38
N GLU A 160 18.92 -6.25 -7.60
CA GLU A 160 19.58 -6.99 -6.50
C GLU A 160 18.58 -7.49 -5.44
N THR A 161 17.51 -6.74 -5.25
CA THR A 161 16.43 -7.05 -4.31
C THR A 161 15.09 -6.76 -4.99
N VAL A 162 14.09 -7.62 -4.73
CA VAL A 162 12.71 -7.35 -5.18
C VAL A 162 12.20 -6.08 -4.51
N THR A 163 11.82 -5.11 -5.31
CA THR A 163 11.28 -3.81 -4.85
C THR A 163 10.12 -3.37 -5.71
N VAL A 164 8.99 -3.06 -5.08
CA VAL A 164 7.79 -2.61 -5.78
C VAL A 164 8.05 -1.26 -6.45
N THR A 165 8.41 -0.24 -5.67
CA THR A 165 8.63 1.12 -6.20
C THR A 165 9.80 1.21 -7.17
N GLY A 166 10.85 0.39 -6.98
CA GLY A 166 11.97 0.29 -7.93
C GLY A 166 11.51 -0.28 -9.27
N THR A 167 10.76 -1.38 -9.25
CA THR A 167 10.17 -1.98 -10.46
C THR A 167 9.25 -0.99 -11.18
N GLU A 168 8.34 -0.34 -10.44
CA GLU A 168 7.39 0.64 -10.99
C GLU A 168 8.10 1.82 -11.64
N ASN A 169 9.06 2.41 -10.94
CA ASN A 169 9.78 3.59 -11.42
C ASN A 169 10.59 3.30 -12.69
N LEU A 170 11.31 2.16 -12.71
CA LEU A 170 12.10 1.75 -13.88
C LEU A 170 11.21 1.31 -15.05
N MET A 171 10.08 0.66 -14.78
CA MET A 171 9.09 0.31 -15.80
C MET A 171 8.49 1.55 -16.46
N MET A 172 8.14 2.57 -15.68
CA MET A 172 7.66 3.85 -16.19
C MET A 172 8.75 4.58 -17.02
N ALA A 173 9.99 4.59 -16.52
CA ALA A 173 11.11 5.19 -17.25
C ALA A 173 11.36 4.50 -18.60
N ALA A 174 11.26 3.17 -18.64
CA ALA A 174 11.46 2.36 -19.83
C ALA A 174 10.39 2.58 -20.91
N ALA A 175 9.18 3.00 -20.52
CA ALA A 175 8.05 3.14 -21.43
C ALA A 175 8.31 4.14 -22.59
N LEU A 176 9.16 5.16 -22.37
CA LEU A 176 9.56 6.15 -23.37
C LEU A 176 11.04 6.05 -23.79
N ALA A 177 11.75 5.02 -23.35
CA ALA A 177 13.15 4.81 -23.70
C ALA A 177 13.30 4.43 -25.18
N ASP A 178 14.49 4.61 -25.72
CA ASP A 178 14.84 4.14 -27.06
C ASP A 178 15.28 2.66 -26.99
N GLY A 179 14.49 1.77 -27.57
CA GLY A 179 14.74 0.33 -27.56
C GLY A 179 13.98 -0.45 -26.48
N GLU A 180 14.42 -1.68 -26.25
CA GLU A 180 13.80 -2.63 -25.29
C GLU A 180 14.54 -2.60 -23.95
N THR A 181 13.77 -2.58 -22.87
CA THR A 181 14.28 -2.75 -21.50
C THR A 181 13.74 -4.06 -20.92
N VAL A 182 14.64 -4.84 -20.32
CA VAL A 182 14.29 -6.05 -19.58
C VAL A 182 14.58 -5.80 -18.09
N ILE A 183 13.59 -6.00 -17.25
CA ILE A 183 13.72 -5.90 -15.78
C ILE A 183 13.60 -7.31 -15.23
N GLU A 184 14.69 -7.85 -14.65
CA GLU A 184 14.73 -9.14 -13.97
C GLU A 184 14.70 -8.99 -12.46
N ASN A 185 14.20 -10.00 -11.76
CA ASN A 185 13.90 -9.99 -10.34
C ASN A 185 12.90 -8.86 -9.99
N ALA A 186 11.96 -8.60 -10.89
CA ALA A 186 10.91 -7.61 -10.76
C ALA A 186 9.91 -7.98 -9.66
N ALA A 187 9.30 -6.98 -9.04
CA ALA A 187 8.16 -7.17 -8.16
C ALA A 187 6.95 -7.68 -8.96
N ARG A 188 6.15 -8.56 -8.33
CA ARG A 188 5.06 -9.29 -8.97
C ARG A 188 3.68 -8.87 -8.46
N GLU A 189 3.64 -7.88 -7.57
CA GLU A 189 2.43 -7.40 -6.92
C GLU A 189 1.36 -6.98 -7.93
N PRO A 190 0.07 -7.21 -7.62
CA PRO A 190 -1.05 -6.80 -8.49
C PRO A 190 -1.01 -5.31 -8.85
N GLU A 191 -0.48 -4.47 -7.97
CA GLU A 191 -0.33 -3.04 -8.17
C GLU A 191 0.70 -2.71 -9.29
N VAL A 192 1.74 -3.52 -9.42
CA VAL A 192 2.72 -3.44 -10.53
C VAL A 192 2.05 -3.82 -11.86
N VAL A 193 1.21 -4.85 -11.84
CA VAL A 193 0.42 -5.28 -13.01
C VAL A 193 -0.57 -4.18 -13.41
N ASP A 194 -1.21 -3.55 -12.44
CA ASP A 194 -2.16 -2.45 -12.66
C ASP A 194 -1.47 -1.25 -13.32
N LEU A 195 -0.29 -0.87 -12.84
CA LEU A 195 0.51 0.19 -13.46
C LEU A 195 0.92 -0.17 -14.91
N ALA A 196 1.33 -1.41 -15.16
CA ALA A 196 1.66 -1.87 -16.51
C ALA A 196 0.45 -1.78 -17.45
N ASN A 197 -0.73 -2.20 -16.98
CA ASN A 197 -1.98 -2.09 -17.73
C ASN A 197 -2.35 -0.63 -17.99
N PHE A 198 -2.16 0.25 -17.03
CA PHE A 198 -2.37 1.69 -17.19
C PHE A 198 -1.46 2.28 -18.27
N VAL A 199 -0.16 1.97 -18.22
CA VAL A 199 0.80 2.45 -19.25
C VAL A 199 0.45 1.88 -20.63
N ASN A 200 0.04 0.61 -20.70
CA ASN A 200 -0.42 -0.01 -21.96
C ASN A 200 -1.72 0.64 -22.48
N ALA A 201 -2.63 1.06 -21.60
CA ALA A 201 -3.83 1.80 -22.00
C ALA A 201 -3.52 3.19 -22.60
N MET A 202 -2.38 3.78 -22.24
CA MET A 202 -1.85 5.00 -22.86
C MET A 202 -1.13 4.76 -24.20
N GLY A 203 -0.98 3.51 -24.64
CA GLY A 203 -0.27 3.12 -25.86
C GLY A 203 1.14 2.56 -25.62
N GLY A 204 1.47 2.24 -24.39
CA GLY A 204 2.72 1.56 -24.01
C GLY A 204 2.77 0.10 -24.47
N ARG A 205 3.94 -0.51 -24.35
CA ARG A 205 4.20 -1.90 -24.76
C ARG A 205 4.95 -2.64 -23.66
N ILE A 206 4.23 -2.98 -22.59
CA ILE A 206 4.75 -3.71 -21.45
C ILE A 206 4.17 -5.12 -21.43
N ARG A 207 5.01 -6.12 -21.26
CA ARG A 207 4.64 -7.54 -21.13
C ARG A 207 5.39 -8.18 -19.98
N GLY A 208 4.85 -9.26 -19.43
CA GLY A 208 5.45 -10.02 -18.33
C GLY A 208 5.21 -9.42 -16.95
N ALA A 209 4.44 -8.33 -16.79
CA ALA A 209 4.04 -7.83 -15.49
C ALA A 209 3.27 -8.92 -14.70
N GLY A 210 3.59 -9.06 -13.40
CA GLY A 210 3.10 -10.16 -12.56
C GLY A 210 4.04 -11.38 -12.54
N THR A 211 5.11 -11.36 -13.34
CA THR A 211 6.21 -12.31 -13.27
C THR A 211 7.48 -11.62 -12.77
N ASP A 212 8.55 -12.39 -12.52
CA ASP A 212 9.85 -11.87 -12.13
C ASP A 212 10.64 -11.22 -13.28
N ARG A 213 10.10 -11.29 -14.51
CA ARG A 213 10.72 -10.70 -15.71
C ARG A 213 9.73 -9.86 -16.49
N ILE A 214 9.95 -8.54 -16.49
CA ILE A 214 9.16 -7.57 -17.24
C ILE A 214 9.95 -7.10 -18.46
N VAL A 215 9.29 -7.02 -19.61
CA VAL A 215 9.86 -6.51 -20.85
C VAL A 215 9.08 -5.29 -21.29
N VAL A 216 9.76 -4.19 -21.50
CA VAL A 216 9.20 -2.91 -21.94
C VAL A 216 9.83 -2.54 -23.28
N GLU A 217 9.04 -2.46 -24.33
CA GLU A 217 9.44 -1.87 -25.61
C GLU A 217 9.09 -0.40 -25.55
N GLY A 218 10.10 0.47 -25.54
CA GLY A 218 9.89 1.91 -25.45
C GLY A 218 9.19 2.46 -26.69
N VAL A 219 8.33 3.46 -26.49
CA VAL A 219 7.60 4.16 -27.55
C VAL A 219 7.99 5.63 -27.59
N GLU A 220 7.68 6.33 -28.68
CA GLU A 220 8.02 7.75 -28.81
C GLU A 220 7.11 8.64 -27.95
N ARG A 221 5.85 8.24 -27.76
CA ARG A 221 4.85 9.01 -27.00
C ARG A 221 3.78 8.09 -26.42
N LEU A 222 3.17 8.55 -25.34
CA LEU A 222 2.01 7.93 -24.69
C LEU A 222 0.85 8.94 -24.69
N GLY A 223 -0.34 8.50 -25.06
CA GLY A 223 -1.52 9.36 -25.11
C GLY A 223 -2.26 9.46 -23.78
N GLY A 224 -3.28 10.34 -23.73
CA GLY A 224 -4.22 10.36 -22.62
C GLY A 224 -5.08 9.10 -22.57
N THR A 225 -5.62 8.77 -21.39
CA THR A 225 -6.49 7.61 -21.21
C THR A 225 -7.48 7.81 -20.06
N ARG A 226 -8.47 6.91 -19.97
CA ARG A 226 -9.30 6.72 -18.77
C ARG A 226 -8.98 5.36 -18.19
N TYR A 227 -8.78 5.31 -16.86
CA TYR A 227 -8.36 4.11 -16.18
C TYR A 227 -8.98 4.00 -14.79
N ASP A 228 -9.37 2.79 -14.41
CA ASP A 228 -9.91 2.49 -13.09
C ASP A 228 -8.85 1.78 -12.25
N VAL A 229 -8.52 2.35 -11.08
CA VAL A 229 -7.59 1.73 -10.13
C VAL A 229 -8.19 0.45 -9.56
N LEU A 230 -7.40 -0.60 -9.45
CA LEU A 230 -7.83 -1.87 -8.85
C LEU A 230 -8.21 -1.69 -7.35
N PRO A 231 -9.09 -2.54 -6.80
CA PRO A 231 -9.46 -2.47 -5.39
C PRO A 231 -8.30 -2.84 -4.46
N ASP A 232 -8.29 -2.25 -3.26
CA ASP A 232 -7.21 -2.44 -2.27
C ASP A 232 -7.31 -3.81 -1.58
N ARG A 233 -6.39 -4.72 -1.92
CA ARG A 233 -6.31 -6.07 -1.31
C ARG A 233 -5.93 -6.03 0.17
N ILE A 234 -5.21 -5.02 0.63
CA ILE A 234 -4.82 -4.88 2.04
C ILE A 234 -6.00 -4.39 2.87
N GLU A 235 -6.76 -3.42 2.35
CA GLU A 235 -8.03 -3.02 2.95
C GLU A 235 -9.00 -4.21 3.01
N SER A 236 -9.13 -4.96 1.91
CA SER A 236 -9.92 -6.20 1.83
C SER A 236 -9.55 -7.19 2.94
N GLY A 237 -8.28 -7.53 3.03
CA GLY A 237 -7.77 -8.45 4.06
C GLY A 237 -8.01 -7.94 5.48
N THR A 238 -7.85 -6.64 5.71
CA THR A 238 -8.06 -6.03 7.03
C THR A 238 -9.50 -6.19 7.52
N TYR A 239 -10.50 -5.94 6.67
CA TYR A 239 -11.91 -6.12 7.07
C TYR A 239 -12.31 -7.58 7.19
N LEU A 240 -11.71 -8.49 6.42
CA LEU A 240 -11.90 -9.93 6.62
C LEU A 240 -11.35 -10.38 7.98
N VAL A 241 -10.14 -9.90 8.36
CA VAL A 241 -9.58 -10.17 9.69
C VAL A 241 -10.44 -9.51 10.78
N ALA A 242 -11.00 -8.32 10.55
CA ALA A 242 -11.93 -7.68 11.50
C ALA A 242 -13.15 -8.59 11.81
N GLY A 243 -13.74 -9.17 10.78
CA GLY A 243 -14.81 -10.15 10.94
C GLY A 243 -14.35 -11.40 11.68
N ALA A 244 -13.16 -11.93 11.35
CA ALA A 244 -12.61 -13.13 12.00
C ALA A 244 -12.29 -12.93 13.49
N ILE A 245 -11.61 -11.84 13.84
CA ILE A 245 -11.20 -11.54 15.22
C ILE A 245 -12.40 -11.29 16.13
N THR A 246 -13.50 -10.73 15.61
CA THR A 246 -14.73 -10.45 16.34
C THR A 246 -15.71 -11.62 16.37
N SER A 247 -15.34 -12.79 15.84
CA SER A 247 -16.22 -13.96 15.67
C SER A 247 -17.51 -13.62 14.90
N GLY A 248 -17.39 -12.77 13.89
CA GLY A 248 -18.48 -12.22 13.10
C GLY A 248 -18.67 -12.89 11.74
N HIS A 249 -19.53 -12.25 10.91
CA HIS A 249 -19.79 -12.62 9.52
C HIS A 249 -19.73 -11.38 8.65
N VAL A 250 -18.69 -11.26 7.85
CA VAL A 250 -18.42 -10.07 7.04
C VAL A 250 -18.28 -10.44 5.57
N ARG A 251 -18.96 -9.69 4.71
CA ARG A 251 -18.81 -9.74 3.26
C ARG A 251 -18.23 -8.43 2.75
N ILE A 252 -17.22 -8.54 1.92
CA ILE A 252 -16.62 -7.39 1.23
C ILE A 252 -16.92 -7.45 -0.26
N LYS A 253 -17.27 -6.33 -0.85
CA LYS A 253 -17.55 -6.15 -2.28
C LYS A 253 -16.50 -5.27 -2.94
N ASN A 254 -16.46 -5.30 -4.27
CA ASN A 254 -15.46 -4.58 -5.06
C ASN A 254 -14.05 -4.99 -4.67
N THR A 255 -13.79 -6.30 -4.67
CA THR A 255 -12.49 -6.89 -4.35
C THR A 255 -12.11 -7.95 -5.40
N ARG A 256 -10.86 -8.35 -5.42
CA ARG A 256 -10.31 -9.37 -6.30
C ARG A 256 -9.83 -10.55 -5.43
N PRO A 257 -10.62 -11.65 -5.34
CA PRO A 257 -10.25 -12.81 -4.53
C PRO A 257 -8.90 -13.42 -4.91
N ASP A 258 -8.58 -13.44 -6.21
CA ASP A 258 -7.30 -13.91 -6.77
C ASP A 258 -6.07 -13.14 -6.28
N HIS A 259 -6.26 -11.94 -5.75
CA HIS A 259 -5.17 -11.16 -5.13
C HIS A 259 -4.98 -11.43 -3.62
N LEU A 260 -5.85 -12.29 -3.05
CA LEU A 260 -5.94 -12.53 -1.60
C LEU A 260 -5.54 -13.94 -1.18
N ASP A 261 -5.07 -14.79 -2.08
CA ASP A 261 -4.88 -16.23 -1.84
C ASP A 261 -4.12 -16.53 -0.54
N ALA A 262 -2.98 -15.88 -0.30
CA ALA A 262 -2.19 -16.08 0.91
C ALA A 262 -2.95 -15.67 2.20
N VAL A 263 -3.72 -14.58 2.14
CA VAL A 263 -4.53 -14.08 3.27
C VAL A 263 -5.71 -15.01 3.53
N LEU A 264 -6.42 -15.42 2.48
CA LEU A 264 -7.57 -16.32 2.59
C LEU A 264 -7.16 -17.71 3.09
N ALA A 265 -5.98 -18.21 2.67
CA ALA A 265 -5.44 -19.46 3.19
C ALA A 265 -5.23 -19.39 4.71
N LYS A 266 -4.66 -18.29 5.22
CA LYS A 266 -4.45 -18.08 6.67
C LYS A 266 -5.75 -17.88 7.44
N LEU A 267 -6.76 -17.24 6.87
CA LEU A 267 -8.09 -17.14 7.48
C LEU A 267 -8.77 -18.51 7.61
N ARG A 268 -8.64 -19.38 6.58
CA ARG A 268 -9.13 -20.78 6.67
C ARG A 268 -8.39 -21.58 7.74
N GLU A 269 -7.06 -21.43 7.82
CA GLU A 269 -6.22 -22.04 8.86
C GLU A 269 -6.66 -21.57 10.27
N ALA A 270 -7.01 -20.28 10.42
CA ALA A 270 -7.57 -19.73 11.65
C ALA A 270 -8.98 -20.23 11.97
N GLY A 271 -9.62 -20.99 11.10
CA GLY A 271 -10.92 -21.62 11.29
C GLY A 271 -12.10 -20.88 10.63
N ALA A 272 -11.85 -19.86 9.81
CA ALA A 272 -12.90 -19.17 9.10
C ALA A 272 -13.48 -20.01 7.95
N SER A 273 -14.80 -19.98 7.79
CA SER A 273 -15.44 -20.39 6.55
C SER A 273 -15.33 -19.22 5.56
N VAL A 274 -14.78 -19.50 4.37
CA VAL A 274 -14.51 -18.47 3.34
C VAL A 274 -15.30 -18.79 2.09
N GLY A 275 -16.19 -17.86 1.69
CA GLY A 275 -16.88 -17.85 0.40
C GLY A 275 -16.30 -16.75 -0.49
N ALA A 276 -16.30 -16.96 -1.81
CA ALA A 276 -15.84 -15.97 -2.77
C ALA A 276 -16.59 -16.09 -4.09
N GLY A 277 -16.74 -14.97 -4.80
CA GLY A 277 -17.18 -14.87 -6.19
C GLY A 277 -16.28 -13.90 -6.93
N ASP A 278 -16.66 -13.49 -8.14
CA ASP A 278 -15.78 -12.71 -9.03
C ASP A 278 -15.27 -11.40 -8.40
N HIS A 279 -16.13 -10.71 -7.62
CA HIS A 279 -15.83 -9.40 -7.06
C HIS A 279 -16.21 -9.27 -5.58
N TRP A 280 -16.33 -10.38 -4.86
CA TRP A 280 -16.64 -10.38 -3.45
C TRP A 280 -15.95 -11.54 -2.71
N VAL A 281 -15.73 -11.35 -1.42
CA VAL A 281 -15.29 -12.38 -0.49
C VAL A 281 -16.11 -12.22 0.79
N GLU A 282 -16.46 -13.34 1.42
CA GLU A 282 -17.06 -13.34 2.76
C GLU A 282 -16.33 -14.29 3.68
N ILE A 283 -16.34 -13.96 4.96
CA ILE A 283 -15.90 -14.87 6.01
C ILE A 283 -17.01 -15.06 7.05
N ASP A 284 -17.10 -16.25 7.61
CA ASP A 284 -17.99 -16.57 8.71
C ASP A 284 -17.19 -17.25 9.82
N MET A 285 -17.15 -16.59 10.98
CA MET A 285 -16.55 -17.09 12.22
C MET A 285 -17.54 -17.17 13.38
N ARG A 286 -18.84 -16.97 13.13
CA ARG A 286 -19.85 -16.93 14.17
C ARG A 286 -19.79 -18.15 15.08
N GLY A 287 -19.79 -17.90 16.41
CA GLY A 287 -19.71 -18.93 17.43
C GLY A 287 -18.37 -19.64 17.54
N ARG A 288 -17.31 -19.15 16.87
CA ARG A 288 -15.98 -19.77 16.87
C ARG A 288 -14.91 -18.77 17.33
N ARG A 289 -14.00 -19.23 18.17
CA ARG A 289 -12.77 -18.53 18.50
C ARG A 289 -11.74 -18.83 17.39
N PRO A 290 -11.00 -17.85 16.88
CA PRO A 290 -9.94 -18.13 15.90
C PRO A 290 -8.83 -18.99 16.51
N LYS A 291 -8.19 -19.80 15.68
CA LYS A 291 -6.93 -20.50 15.99
C LYS A 291 -5.75 -19.65 15.61
N SER A 292 -4.67 -19.74 16.38
CA SER A 292 -3.41 -19.05 16.04
C SER A 292 -2.83 -19.57 14.73
N VAL A 293 -2.19 -18.68 13.99
CA VAL A 293 -1.58 -19.00 12.70
C VAL A 293 -0.14 -18.50 12.63
N ASP A 294 0.71 -19.25 11.94
CA ASP A 294 2.09 -18.84 11.68
C ASP A 294 2.15 -18.05 10.38
N ILE A 295 2.86 -16.90 10.41
CA ILE A 295 3.04 -16.01 9.28
C ILE A 295 4.54 -15.83 9.01
N ARG A 296 4.90 -15.89 7.73
CA ARG A 296 6.21 -15.42 7.24
C ARG A 296 5.95 -14.47 6.09
N THR A 297 6.35 -13.22 6.24
CA THR A 297 6.22 -12.23 5.16
C THR A 297 7.23 -12.51 4.06
N ALA A 298 6.83 -12.30 2.82
CA ALA A 298 7.70 -12.39 1.65
C ALA A 298 7.05 -11.62 0.48
N PRO A 299 7.81 -11.30 -0.59
CA PRO A 299 7.24 -10.68 -1.78
C PRO A 299 6.08 -11.48 -2.37
N TYR A 300 5.13 -10.77 -3.01
CA TYR A 300 3.98 -11.38 -3.67
C TYR A 300 4.41 -12.51 -4.67
N PRO A 301 3.73 -13.65 -4.74
CA PRO A 301 2.40 -13.95 -4.19
C PRO A 301 2.40 -14.53 -2.76
N ALA A 302 3.52 -14.49 -2.06
CA ALA A 302 3.58 -14.91 -0.67
C ALA A 302 2.86 -13.92 0.27
N PHE A 303 2.94 -14.15 1.58
CA PHE A 303 2.17 -13.37 2.55
C PHE A 303 2.70 -11.92 2.65
N PRO A 304 1.84 -10.91 2.43
CA PRO A 304 2.26 -9.52 2.37
C PRO A 304 2.59 -8.94 3.74
N THR A 305 3.71 -8.19 3.83
CA THR A 305 4.09 -7.48 5.06
C THR A 305 3.02 -6.49 5.55
N ASP A 306 2.20 -5.94 4.64
CA ASP A 306 1.11 -5.02 4.96
C ASP A 306 -0.08 -5.70 5.67
N MET A 307 -0.11 -7.02 5.74
CA MET A 307 -1.11 -7.82 6.48
C MET A 307 -0.56 -8.46 7.76
N GLN A 308 0.72 -8.33 8.04
CA GLN A 308 1.39 -8.93 9.19
C GLN A 308 0.73 -8.50 10.51
N ALA A 309 0.49 -7.20 10.68
CA ALA A 309 -0.03 -6.64 11.92
C ALA A 309 -1.47 -7.06 12.22
N GLN A 310 -2.32 -7.22 11.20
CA GLN A 310 -3.70 -7.65 11.34
C GLN A 310 -3.78 -9.08 11.87
N PHE A 311 -2.91 -9.97 11.37
CA PHE A 311 -2.83 -11.34 11.88
C PHE A 311 -2.15 -11.40 13.25
N ALA A 312 -1.22 -10.49 13.56
CA ALA A 312 -0.71 -10.34 14.91
C ALA A 312 -1.85 -10.02 15.91
N ALA A 313 -2.75 -9.10 15.53
CA ALA A 313 -3.92 -8.80 16.34
C ALA A 313 -4.84 -10.03 16.51
N LEU A 314 -5.10 -10.79 15.44
CA LEU A 314 -5.88 -12.02 15.47
C LEU A 314 -5.29 -13.02 16.48
N ASP A 315 -3.98 -13.24 16.42
CA ASP A 315 -3.27 -14.19 17.26
C ASP A 315 -3.32 -13.80 18.75
N THR A 316 -3.48 -12.51 19.08
CA THR A 316 -3.55 -12.08 20.49
C THR A 316 -4.72 -12.70 21.26
N ILE A 317 -5.83 -13.03 20.58
CA ILE A 317 -7.02 -13.63 21.20
C ILE A 317 -7.33 -15.03 20.67
N ALA A 318 -6.51 -15.53 19.75
CA ALA A 318 -6.69 -16.85 19.16
C ALA A 318 -6.36 -17.99 20.14
N ASP A 319 -6.82 -19.19 19.83
CA ASP A 319 -6.45 -20.38 20.57
C ASP A 319 -5.08 -20.90 20.11
N GLY A 320 -4.10 -20.93 21.01
CA GLY A 320 -2.75 -21.41 20.73
C GLY A 320 -1.66 -20.33 20.77
N VAL A 321 -0.60 -20.58 20.02
CA VAL A 321 0.57 -19.70 19.88
C VAL A 321 0.86 -19.52 18.39
N GLY A 322 0.89 -18.28 17.93
CA GLY A 322 1.26 -17.93 16.56
C GLY A 322 2.67 -17.33 16.52
N THR A 323 3.37 -17.57 15.41
CA THR A 323 4.71 -17.02 15.15
C THR A 323 4.68 -16.18 13.88
N ILE A 324 5.17 -14.95 13.99
CA ILE A 324 5.30 -14.05 12.84
C ILE A 324 6.76 -13.76 12.58
N VAL A 325 7.23 -14.13 11.38
CA VAL A 325 8.59 -13.83 10.90
C VAL A 325 8.49 -12.71 9.85
N GLU A 326 9.00 -11.52 10.19
CA GLU A 326 9.04 -10.37 9.28
C GLU A 326 10.36 -10.36 8.51
N THR A 327 10.29 -10.49 7.18
CA THR A 327 11.48 -10.56 6.32
C THR A 327 11.62 -9.39 5.35
N ILE A 328 10.63 -8.49 5.33
CA ILE A 328 10.60 -7.35 4.40
C ILE A 328 11.08 -6.06 5.09
N PHE A 329 10.58 -5.80 6.30
CA PHE A 329 10.93 -4.60 7.07
C PHE A 329 11.33 -4.96 8.50
N GLU A 330 12.60 -4.94 8.78
CA GLU A 330 13.23 -5.45 10.01
C GLU A 330 12.73 -4.80 11.31
N ASN A 331 12.21 -3.56 11.24
CA ASN A 331 11.76 -2.80 12.41
C ASN A 331 10.22 -2.69 12.50
N ARG A 332 9.46 -3.52 11.77
CA ARG A 332 8.01 -3.38 11.68
C ARG A 332 7.26 -4.08 12.83
N PHE A 333 7.65 -3.81 14.08
CA PHE A 333 7.03 -4.40 15.28
C PHE A 333 6.54 -3.37 16.32
N MET A 334 6.59 -2.08 16.02
CA MET A 334 6.19 -1.04 16.98
C MET A 334 4.73 -1.18 17.47
N HIS A 335 3.82 -1.61 16.60
CA HIS A 335 2.42 -1.85 16.94
C HIS A 335 2.25 -2.98 17.98
N MET A 336 3.16 -3.94 18.04
CA MET A 336 3.11 -5.03 19.01
C MET A 336 3.39 -4.55 20.43
N LEU A 337 4.21 -3.51 20.58
CA LEU A 337 4.44 -2.87 21.88
C LEU A 337 3.18 -2.18 22.38
N GLU A 338 2.41 -1.57 21.48
CA GLU A 338 1.12 -0.96 21.81
C GLU A 338 0.04 -2.05 22.13
N MET A 339 0.01 -3.18 21.40
CA MET A 339 -0.89 -4.30 21.73
C MET A 339 -0.61 -4.90 23.11
N ARG A 340 0.64 -4.90 23.59
CA ARG A 340 0.97 -5.30 24.97
C ARG A 340 0.27 -4.44 26.01
N ARG A 341 0.01 -3.15 25.70
CA ARG A 341 -0.75 -2.26 26.62
C ARG A 341 -2.21 -2.72 26.78
N LEU A 342 -2.74 -3.42 25.78
CA LEU A 342 -4.06 -4.05 25.83
C LEU A 342 -4.04 -5.44 26.53
N GLY A 343 -2.90 -5.86 27.03
CA GLY A 343 -2.74 -7.16 27.70
C GLY A 343 -2.34 -8.32 26.80
N ALA A 344 -1.89 -8.05 25.56
CA ALA A 344 -1.40 -9.10 24.66
C ALA A 344 -0.09 -9.72 25.17
N GLU A 345 0.02 -11.03 25.09
CA GLU A 345 1.26 -11.78 25.38
C GLU A 345 2.09 -11.94 24.12
N ILE A 346 3.04 -11.02 23.91
CA ILE A 346 3.90 -10.99 22.74
C ILE A 346 5.38 -10.98 23.17
N ARG A 347 6.17 -11.88 22.62
CA ARG A 347 7.63 -11.90 22.76
C ARG A 347 8.26 -11.61 21.42
N LEU A 348 9.22 -10.67 21.40
CA LEU A 348 9.98 -10.29 20.20
C LEU A 348 11.40 -10.83 20.28
N GLU A 349 11.86 -11.51 19.23
CA GLU A 349 13.20 -12.07 19.07
C GLU A 349 13.71 -11.78 17.66
N GLY A 350 14.57 -10.76 17.52
CA GLY A 350 15.05 -10.34 16.21
C GLY A 350 13.90 -9.92 15.29
N ASN A 351 13.78 -10.61 14.17
CA ASN A 351 12.70 -10.41 13.19
C ASN A 351 11.47 -11.31 13.42
N THR A 352 11.35 -11.89 14.61
CA THR A 352 10.30 -12.85 14.94
C THR A 352 9.48 -12.39 16.13
N ALA A 353 8.16 -12.44 16.00
CA ALA A 353 7.22 -12.26 17.10
C ALA A 353 6.55 -13.58 17.44
N ILE A 354 6.53 -13.93 18.71
CA ILE A 354 5.81 -15.09 19.26
C ILE A 354 4.63 -14.56 20.05
N ILE A 355 3.43 -14.91 19.66
CA ILE A 355 2.17 -14.38 20.21
C ILE A 355 1.38 -15.53 20.81
N ARG A 356 1.16 -15.47 22.12
CA ARG A 356 0.27 -16.41 22.82
C ARG A 356 -1.11 -15.79 22.94
N GLY A 357 -2.12 -16.46 22.43
CA GLY A 357 -3.49 -16.00 22.56
C GLY A 357 -3.96 -15.97 24.01
N VAL A 358 -4.57 -14.85 24.39
CA VAL A 358 -5.16 -14.64 25.73
C VAL A 358 -6.69 -14.77 25.67
N PRO A 359 -7.36 -15.09 26.79
CA PRO A 359 -8.82 -15.17 26.82
C PRO A 359 -9.51 -13.85 26.48
N LYS A 360 -8.86 -12.71 26.79
CA LYS A 360 -9.37 -11.36 26.57
C LYS A 360 -8.27 -10.33 26.56
N LEU A 361 -8.48 -9.27 25.80
CA LEU A 361 -7.73 -8.01 25.88
C LEU A 361 -8.50 -7.03 26.76
N VAL A 362 -7.80 -6.07 27.34
CA VAL A 362 -8.38 -4.99 28.16
C VAL A 362 -8.07 -3.65 27.52
N ALA A 363 -9.07 -2.81 27.39
CA ALA A 363 -8.94 -1.50 26.76
C ALA A 363 -7.93 -0.60 27.46
N ALA A 364 -7.14 0.12 26.68
CA ALA A 364 -6.16 1.11 27.14
C ALA A 364 -5.98 2.18 26.06
N PRO A 365 -5.46 3.38 26.40
CA PRO A 365 -4.97 4.33 25.41
C PRO A 365 -3.76 3.77 24.69
N VAL A 366 -3.76 3.84 23.35
CA VAL A 366 -2.66 3.36 22.47
C VAL A 366 -2.38 4.37 21.37
N MET A 367 -1.20 4.28 20.75
CA MET A 367 -0.79 5.19 19.70
C MET A 367 -0.61 4.45 18.36
N ALA A 368 -1.17 5.01 17.29
CA ALA A 368 -0.87 4.57 15.94
C ALA A 368 0.61 4.78 15.59
N THR A 369 1.24 3.83 14.89
CA THR A 369 2.69 3.76 14.65
C THR A 369 3.07 3.81 13.18
N ASP A 370 2.35 3.10 12.33
CA ASP A 370 2.52 3.12 10.88
C ASP A 370 1.15 3.00 10.17
N LEU A 371 1.12 3.32 8.88
CA LEU A 371 -0.12 3.47 8.13
C LEU A 371 -0.94 2.17 7.97
N ARG A 372 -0.32 1.00 7.95
CA ARG A 372 -1.01 -0.30 7.84
C ARG A 372 -1.05 -1.05 9.18
N ALA A 373 0.08 -1.04 9.90
CA ALA A 373 0.16 -1.74 11.18
C ALA A 373 -0.79 -1.14 12.24
N SER A 374 -1.08 0.15 12.15
CA SER A 374 -2.02 0.81 13.07
C SER A 374 -3.44 0.25 13.00
N ALA A 375 -3.86 -0.34 11.88
CA ALA A 375 -5.13 -1.05 11.80
C ALA A 375 -5.22 -2.22 12.78
N SER A 376 -4.09 -2.84 13.15
CA SER A 376 -4.06 -3.91 14.16
C SER A 376 -4.55 -3.43 15.54
N LEU A 377 -4.27 -2.16 15.89
CA LEU A 377 -4.74 -1.56 17.13
C LEU A 377 -6.25 -1.32 17.10
N VAL A 378 -6.80 -0.98 15.93
CA VAL A 378 -8.25 -0.90 15.73
C VAL A 378 -8.87 -2.28 15.93
N LEU A 379 -8.31 -3.32 15.27
CA LEU A 379 -8.78 -4.70 15.39
C LEU A 379 -8.72 -5.22 16.85
N ALA A 380 -7.62 -4.97 17.54
CA ALA A 380 -7.48 -5.31 18.96
C ALA A 380 -8.49 -4.54 19.83
N GLY A 381 -8.73 -3.27 19.54
CA GLY A 381 -9.74 -2.44 20.22
C GLY A 381 -11.17 -2.96 20.03
N LEU A 382 -11.50 -3.56 18.88
CA LEU A 382 -12.83 -4.15 18.62
C LEU A 382 -13.15 -5.34 19.55
N VAL A 383 -12.13 -6.00 20.11
CA VAL A 383 -12.30 -7.18 20.99
C VAL A 383 -11.84 -6.94 22.42
N ALA A 384 -11.23 -5.81 22.72
CA ALA A 384 -10.82 -5.45 24.08
C ALA A 384 -12.02 -5.09 24.96
N GLU A 385 -12.03 -5.57 26.20
CA GLU A 385 -13.07 -5.19 27.17
C GLU A 385 -12.90 -3.73 27.58
N GLY A 386 -13.93 -2.92 27.37
CA GLY A 386 -13.96 -1.50 27.68
C GLY A 386 -13.76 -0.59 26.46
N ARG A 387 -13.36 0.66 26.70
CA ARG A 387 -13.17 1.67 25.66
C ARG A 387 -11.70 1.89 25.37
N THR A 388 -11.27 1.58 24.16
CA THR A 388 -9.92 1.87 23.65
C THR A 388 -9.91 3.22 22.97
N ASP A 389 -8.96 4.09 23.33
CA ASP A 389 -8.66 5.35 22.64
C ASP A 389 -7.38 5.17 21.83
N ILE A 390 -7.44 5.44 20.50
CA ILE A 390 -6.28 5.36 19.61
C ILE A 390 -5.90 6.77 19.19
N GLU A 391 -4.68 7.18 19.54
CA GLU A 391 -4.09 8.46 19.20
C GLU A 391 -3.27 8.40 17.91
N ARG A 392 -2.88 9.56 17.35
CA ARG A 392 -2.09 9.70 16.12
C ARG A 392 -2.72 9.02 14.91
N ILE A 393 -4.02 9.09 14.79
CA ILE A 393 -4.78 8.41 13.73
C ILE A 393 -4.49 8.91 12.31
N TYR A 394 -3.76 10.02 12.17
CA TYR A 394 -3.24 10.46 10.88
C TYR A 394 -2.39 9.37 10.18
N HIS A 395 -1.81 8.43 10.92
CA HIS A 395 -1.17 7.25 10.34
C HIS A 395 -2.19 6.32 9.68
N ILE A 396 -3.36 6.14 10.30
CA ILE A 396 -4.45 5.30 9.77
C ILE A 396 -5.04 5.96 8.51
N ASP A 397 -5.26 7.27 8.53
CA ASP A 397 -5.82 8.06 7.42
C ASP A 397 -4.93 8.05 6.15
N ARG A 398 -3.68 7.66 6.28
CA ARG A 398 -2.78 7.43 5.14
C ARG A 398 -3.04 6.11 4.42
N GLY A 399 -3.64 5.12 5.09
CA GLY A 399 -3.79 3.76 4.57
C GLY A 399 -5.23 3.26 4.46
N TYR A 400 -6.17 3.89 5.15
CA TYR A 400 -7.57 3.46 5.20
C TYR A 400 -8.50 4.65 5.04
N GLU A 401 -9.42 4.55 4.10
CA GLU A 401 -10.46 5.54 3.87
C GLU A 401 -11.57 5.38 4.90
N THR A 402 -11.73 6.38 5.78
CA THR A 402 -12.79 6.43 6.82
C THR A 402 -13.03 5.08 7.50
N ILE A 403 -11.97 4.47 8.08
CA ILE A 403 -12.04 3.13 8.68
C ILE A 403 -13.16 3.02 9.73
N GLU A 404 -13.41 4.11 10.48
CA GLU A 404 -14.47 4.18 11.49
C GLU A 404 -15.87 4.07 10.86
N GLU A 405 -16.10 4.67 9.71
CA GLU A 405 -17.40 4.62 9.04
C GLU A 405 -17.69 3.21 8.48
N LYS A 406 -16.69 2.60 7.84
CA LYS A 406 -16.83 1.25 7.29
C LYS A 406 -17.01 0.20 8.39
N LEU A 407 -16.27 0.31 9.50
CA LEU A 407 -16.47 -0.57 10.65
C LEU A 407 -17.82 -0.34 11.34
N ALA A 408 -18.29 0.91 11.43
CA ALA A 408 -19.62 1.21 11.96
C ALA A 408 -20.74 0.60 11.09
N GLN A 409 -20.58 0.57 9.75
CA GLN A 409 -21.51 -0.14 8.85
C GLN A 409 -21.60 -1.65 9.15
N LEU A 410 -20.52 -2.23 9.68
CA LEU A 410 -20.48 -3.63 10.12
C LEU A 410 -20.94 -3.82 11.57
N GLY A 411 -21.41 -2.77 12.24
CA GLY A 411 -21.95 -2.82 13.59
C GLY A 411 -20.94 -2.48 14.70
N ALA A 412 -19.70 -2.10 14.37
CA ALA A 412 -18.73 -1.66 15.36
C ALA A 412 -19.18 -0.39 16.09
N GLN A 413 -18.93 -0.33 17.40
CA GLN A 413 -19.07 0.87 18.20
C GLN A 413 -17.77 1.67 18.17
N ILE A 414 -17.57 2.41 17.10
CA ILE A 414 -16.37 3.20 16.83
C ILE A 414 -16.74 4.61 16.38
N ARG A 415 -15.96 5.61 16.80
CA ARG A 415 -16.14 6.98 16.37
C ARG A 415 -14.85 7.76 16.39
N ARG A 416 -14.76 8.77 15.51
CA ARG A 416 -13.72 9.79 15.53
C ARG A 416 -14.13 10.91 16.46
N VAL A 417 -13.25 11.35 17.33
CA VAL A 417 -13.47 12.44 18.27
C VAL A 417 -12.27 13.39 18.29
N PRO A 418 -12.48 14.70 18.58
CA PRO A 418 -11.37 15.60 18.82
C PRO A 418 -10.51 15.11 19.98
N GLY A 419 -9.17 15.17 19.82
CA GLY A 419 -8.20 14.76 20.83
C GLY A 419 -7.64 15.93 21.61
#